data_4fe56e2e3fb19eec10fac0c67e7962d3
#
_entry.id   4fe56e2e3fb19eec10fac0c67e7962d3
#
_cell.length_a   1.000
_cell.length_b   1.000
_cell.length_c   1.000
_cell.angle_alpha   90.00
_cell.angle_beta   90.00
_cell.angle_gamma   90.00
#
_symmetry.space_group_name_H-M   'P 1'
#
loop_
_entity.id
_entity.type
_entity.pdbx_description
1 polymer ?
#
loop_
_entity_poly.entity_id
_entity_poly.type
_entity_poly.pdbx_seq_one_letter_code
_entity_poly.pdbx_strand_id
1 'polypeptide(L)'
;MNPTSSNLLLLGIGGSGAAMVRGILRAYGPGVRALILDTDAKSGGSTGDIPFVLLGGNRLAGQGTGGQPTSARAAFQDNPALLDAELEGIRTVVVVTSLGGGTGGGATGELLKHLHSLGIVTLLFATMPFAFEGAERQRNAKTAAGPIEQHADVSVFLPLDDLVADAQTDIMGDALQRAVDTMATGVTLLWRILERPGYIRLDAERLRNILMGCGRAHFATATARGPNRASALLASLAEMPLLKRDESSPPVRSILIGVLAGDDLRLSEIAEISSGLSAAFGEKATIELGTVNDEATFSGRLSTVVLLFEESATSTRRGLDKDAGKPQSMGERSLAGNSRFRHTDKSTWNDEDLDIPTYIRRNLTLDR
;
A
#
# COMPACT_ATOMS: atom_id res chain seq x y z
N MET A 1 13.37 -2.67 -24.82
CA MET A 1 12.50 -1.74 -24.11
C MET A 1 13.30 -1.25 -22.92
N ASN A 2 13.63 0.05 -22.87
CA ASN A 2 14.25 0.62 -21.66
C ASN A 2 13.32 0.32 -20.46
N PRO A 3 13.84 -0.11 -19.32
CA PRO A 3 13.05 -0.17 -18.11
C PRO A 3 12.61 1.26 -17.83
N THR A 4 11.34 1.56 -18.07
CA THR A 4 10.70 2.77 -17.53
C THR A 4 11.07 2.77 -16.07
N SER A 5 11.77 3.81 -15.61
CA SER A 5 12.17 3.99 -14.23
C SER A 5 10.90 3.98 -13.39
N SER A 6 10.55 2.80 -12.87
CA SER A 6 9.42 2.63 -11.96
C SER A 6 9.72 3.50 -10.75
N ASN A 7 8.85 4.45 -10.46
CA ASN A 7 8.92 5.28 -9.24
C ASN A 7 8.48 4.51 -7.99
N LEU A 8 8.44 3.18 -8.10
CA LEU A 8 7.98 2.22 -7.12
C LEU A 8 9.17 1.36 -6.65
N LEU A 9 9.34 1.18 -5.34
CA LEU A 9 10.40 0.38 -4.73
C LEU A 9 9.80 -0.65 -3.77
N LEU A 10 10.27 -1.89 -3.85
CA LEU A 10 10.02 -2.94 -2.85
C LEU A 10 11.18 -2.96 -1.86
N LEU A 11 10.90 -2.73 -0.58
CA LEU A 11 11.91 -2.66 0.47
C LEU A 11 11.66 -3.71 1.55
N GLY A 12 12.60 -4.61 1.75
CA GLY A 12 12.57 -5.61 2.81
C GLY A 12 13.42 -5.21 4.00
N ILE A 13 12.89 -5.34 5.23
CA ILE A 13 13.61 -4.99 6.45
C ILE A 13 13.83 -6.23 7.31
N GLY A 14 15.10 -6.49 7.62
CA GLY A 14 15.52 -7.63 8.42
C GLY A 14 15.46 -8.96 7.64
N GLY A 15 15.88 -10.04 8.27
CA GLY A 15 15.97 -11.36 7.62
C GLY A 15 14.63 -11.87 7.07
N SER A 16 13.53 -11.66 7.78
CA SER A 16 12.18 -12.03 7.30
C SER A 16 11.76 -11.16 6.11
N GLY A 17 12.00 -9.85 6.17
CA GLY A 17 11.75 -8.94 5.05
C GLY A 17 12.55 -9.33 3.80
N ALA A 18 13.82 -9.71 3.96
CA ALA A 18 14.64 -10.24 2.89
C ALA A 18 14.07 -11.54 2.27
N ALA A 19 13.53 -12.44 3.08
CA ALA A 19 12.87 -13.65 2.60
C ALA A 19 11.58 -13.33 1.80
N MET A 20 10.78 -12.37 2.27
CA MET A 20 9.58 -11.91 1.59
C MET A 20 9.91 -11.26 0.24
N VAL A 21 10.91 -10.37 0.19
CA VAL A 21 11.38 -9.76 -1.07
C VAL A 21 11.76 -10.83 -2.08
N ARG A 22 12.57 -11.82 -1.66
CA ARG A 22 12.93 -12.94 -2.55
C ARG A 22 11.72 -13.74 -3.02
N GLY A 23 10.73 -13.97 -2.15
CA GLY A 23 9.47 -14.62 -2.51
C GLY A 23 8.69 -13.82 -3.58
N ILE A 24 8.55 -12.53 -3.38
CA ILE A 24 7.88 -11.62 -4.31
C ILE A 24 8.58 -11.58 -5.67
N LEU A 25 9.90 -11.45 -5.69
CA LEU A 25 10.68 -11.42 -6.93
C LEU A 25 10.58 -12.74 -7.71
N ARG A 26 10.54 -13.89 -7.01
CA ARG A 26 10.31 -15.20 -7.66
C ARG A 26 8.89 -15.29 -8.26
N ALA A 27 7.88 -14.76 -7.57
CA ALA A 27 6.49 -14.83 -8.03
C ALA A 27 6.17 -13.85 -9.16
N TYR A 28 6.77 -12.65 -9.12
CA TYR A 28 6.55 -11.61 -10.12
C TYR A 28 7.40 -11.78 -11.39
N GLY A 29 8.66 -12.18 -11.20
CA GLY A 29 9.68 -12.18 -12.25
C GLY A 29 10.51 -10.89 -12.28
N PRO A 30 11.33 -10.70 -13.33
CA PRO A 30 12.22 -9.55 -13.46
C PRO A 30 11.42 -8.25 -13.67
N GLY A 31 11.99 -7.13 -13.20
CA GLY A 31 11.43 -5.78 -13.40
C GLY A 31 11.01 -5.07 -12.11
N VAL A 32 10.98 -5.75 -10.95
CA VAL A 32 10.74 -5.09 -9.67
C VAL A 32 12.04 -4.48 -9.15
N ARG A 33 12.05 -3.16 -8.94
CA ARG A 33 13.15 -2.51 -8.21
C ARG A 33 13.02 -2.86 -6.73
N ALA A 34 14.01 -3.54 -6.19
CA ALA A 34 13.99 -4.04 -4.82
C ALA A 34 15.24 -3.65 -4.05
N LEU A 35 15.12 -3.56 -2.71
CA LEU A 35 16.18 -3.23 -1.79
C LEU A 35 15.99 -4.04 -0.49
N ILE A 36 17.08 -4.49 0.10
CA ILE A 36 17.06 -5.13 1.42
C ILE A 36 17.88 -4.29 2.40
N LEU A 37 17.31 -4.04 3.56
CA LEU A 37 17.92 -3.32 4.68
C LEU A 37 18.00 -4.26 5.89
N ASP A 38 19.21 -4.54 6.40
CA ASP A 38 19.37 -5.34 7.60
C ASP A 38 20.58 -4.90 8.43
N THR A 39 20.58 -5.26 9.70
CA THR A 39 21.71 -5.07 10.63
C THR A 39 22.67 -6.26 10.65
N ASP A 40 22.29 -7.40 10.07
CA ASP A 40 23.13 -8.59 9.94
C ASP A 40 23.72 -8.68 8.52
N ALA A 41 25.04 -8.58 8.43
CA ALA A 41 25.76 -8.67 7.16
C ALA A 41 25.56 -10.01 6.43
N LYS A 42 25.24 -11.10 7.16
CA LYS A 42 24.95 -12.41 6.56
C LYS A 42 23.71 -12.39 5.68
N SER A 43 22.75 -11.52 5.98
CA SER A 43 21.58 -11.32 5.12
C SER A 43 21.96 -10.83 3.73
N GLY A 44 23.01 -10.00 3.62
CA GLY A 44 23.56 -9.53 2.34
C GLY A 44 24.12 -10.65 1.46
N GLY A 45 24.82 -11.62 2.05
CA GLY A 45 25.39 -12.76 1.31
C GLY A 45 24.35 -13.68 0.67
N SER A 46 23.10 -13.62 1.10
CA SER A 46 21.98 -14.43 0.57
C SER A 46 21.05 -13.66 -0.37
N THR A 47 21.32 -12.39 -0.69
CA THR A 47 20.43 -11.55 -1.49
C THR A 47 20.55 -11.76 -3.00
N GLY A 48 21.60 -12.44 -3.49
CA GLY A 48 21.92 -12.55 -4.91
C GLY A 48 22.18 -11.16 -5.50
N ASP A 49 21.50 -10.82 -6.60
CA ASP A 49 21.62 -9.51 -7.28
C ASP A 49 20.77 -8.39 -6.66
N ILE A 50 20.08 -8.64 -5.53
CA ILE A 50 19.27 -7.64 -4.89
C ILE A 50 20.17 -6.69 -4.09
N PRO A 51 20.12 -5.37 -4.32
CA PRO A 51 20.84 -4.38 -3.53
C PRO A 51 20.60 -4.57 -2.03
N PHE A 52 21.70 -4.48 -1.26
CA PHE A 52 21.68 -4.67 0.18
C PHE A 52 22.34 -3.48 0.88
N VAL A 53 21.65 -2.96 1.89
CA VAL A 53 22.16 -1.87 2.74
C VAL A 53 22.33 -2.39 4.15
N LEU A 54 23.58 -2.37 4.64
CA LEU A 54 23.93 -2.75 6.00
C LEU A 54 23.66 -1.59 6.95
N LEU A 55 22.70 -1.77 7.84
CA LEU A 55 22.34 -0.78 8.86
C LEU A 55 23.26 -0.89 10.08
N GLY A 56 23.80 0.24 10.54
CA GLY A 56 24.60 0.29 11.75
C GLY A 56 25.95 -0.42 11.67
N GLY A 57 26.59 -0.41 10.52
CA GLY A 57 27.91 -1.06 10.32
C GLY A 57 28.93 -0.71 11.40
N ASN A 58 29.04 0.56 11.78
CA ASN A 58 29.95 1.02 12.84
C ASN A 58 29.50 0.63 14.25
N ARG A 59 28.20 0.56 14.52
CA ARG A 59 27.64 0.28 15.85
C ARG A 59 27.54 -1.22 16.12
N LEU A 60 27.12 -2.00 15.11
CA LEU A 60 26.76 -3.41 15.25
C LEU A 60 27.77 -4.34 14.58
N ALA A 61 28.76 -3.80 13.86
CA ALA A 61 29.78 -4.55 13.13
C ALA A 61 29.18 -5.67 12.22
N GLY A 62 27.94 -5.50 11.75
CA GLY A 62 27.25 -6.48 10.91
C GLY A 62 26.81 -7.76 11.62
N GLN A 63 26.78 -7.79 12.94
CA GLN A 63 26.40 -8.96 13.73
C GLN A 63 24.90 -9.03 14.07
N GLY A 64 24.10 -8.11 13.52
CA GLY A 64 22.70 -7.99 13.86
C GLY A 64 22.48 -7.36 15.24
N THR A 65 21.22 -7.34 15.69
CA THR A 65 20.80 -6.67 16.93
C THR A 65 20.67 -7.61 18.12
N GLY A 66 20.87 -8.93 17.95
CA GLY A 66 20.60 -9.92 18.99
C GLY A 66 19.13 -9.90 19.48
N GLY A 67 18.19 -9.53 18.60
CA GLY A 67 16.76 -9.44 18.94
C GLY A 67 16.34 -8.10 19.59
N GLN A 68 17.25 -7.14 19.78
CA GLN A 68 17.00 -5.89 20.50
C GLN A 68 16.53 -4.77 19.53
N PRO A 69 15.24 -4.32 19.56
CA PRO A 69 14.74 -3.28 18.68
C PRO A 69 15.40 -1.91 18.89
N THR A 70 15.79 -1.60 20.13
CA THR A 70 16.48 -0.34 20.47
C THR A 70 17.80 -0.17 19.74
N SER A 71 18.54 -1.27 19.52
CA SER A 71 19.81 -1.27 18.79
C SER A 71 19.60 -0.94 17.31
N ALA A 72 18.59 -1.51 16.67
CA ALA A 72 18.25 -1.21 15.28
C ALA A 72 17.75 0.23 15.10
N ARG A 73 16.92 0.71 16.04
CA ARG A 73 16.47 2.10 16.04
C ARG A 73 17.64 3.06 16.10
N ALA A 74 18.54 2.87 17.06
CA ALA A 74 19.72 3.71 17.18
C ALA A 74 20.62 3.64 15.95
N ALA A 75 20.80 2.45 15.37
CA ALA A 75 21.58 2.25 14.17
C ALA A 75 21.01 2.99 12.95
N PHE A 76 19.68 3.09 12.83
CA PHE A 76 19.05 3.88 11.77
C PHE A 76 19.20 5.39 12.04
N GLN A 77 18.99 5.82 13.28
CA GLN A 77 19.11 7.23 13.69
C GLN A 77 20.53 7.78 13.52
N ASP A 78 21.58 6.94 13.61
CA ASP A 78 22.97 7.37 13.38
C ASP A 78 23.21 7.84 11.93
N ASN A 79 22.50 7.30 10.95
CA ASN A 79 22.61 7.68 9.55
C ASN A 79 21.30 7.47 8.77
N PRO A 80 20.28 8.32 8.93
CA PRO A 80 19.02 8.19 8.20
C PRO A 80 19.19 8.33 6.68
N ALA A 81 20.15 9.14 6.24
CA ALA A 81 20.42 9.41 4.82
C ALA A 81 21.10 8.24 4.08
N LEU A 82 21.38 7.13 4.77
CA LEU A 82 22.03 5.95 4.19
C LEU A 82 21.30 5.40 2.95
N LEU A 83 19.98 5.65 2.86
CA LEU A 83 19.12 5.17 1.79
C LEU A 83 18.84 6.22 0.70
N ASP A 84 19.24 7.47 0.87
CA ASP A 84 18.80 8.56 0.00
C ASP A 84 19.17 8.35 -1.47
N ALA A 85 20.34 7.79 -1.75
CA ALA A 85 20.76 7.46 -3.10
C ALA A 85 19.87 6.39 -3.76
N GLU A 86 19.41 5.40 -2.98
CA GLU A 86 18.52 4.34 -3.46
C GLU A 86 17.07 4.81 -3.61
N LEU A 87 16.71 5.90 -2.93
CA LEU A 87 15.38 6.50 -2.95
C LEU A 87 15.21 7.57 -4.04
N GLU A 88 16.28 7.90 -4.77
CA GLU A 88 16.21 8.91 -5.83
C GLU A 88 15.21 8.51 -6.92
N GLY A 89 14.26 9.41 -7.21
CA GLY A 89 13.18 9.19 -8.17
C GLY A 89 12.05 8.30 -7.68
N ILE A 90 12.14 7.73 -6.46
CA ILE A 90 11.08 6.90 -5.87
C ILE A 90 9.97 7.80 -5.29
N ARG A 91 8.72 7.44 -5.57
CA ARG A 91 7.53 8.13 -5.05
C ARG A 91 6.68 7.26 -4.13
N THR A 92 6.79 5.95 -4.31
CA THR A 92 6.04 4.97 -3.51
C THR A 92 6.95 3.81 -3.11
N VAL A 93 6.91 3.44 -1.84
CA VAL A 93 7.65 2.29 -1.30
C VAL A 93 6.68 1.28 -0.72
N VAL A 94 6.76 0.04 -1.19
CA VAL A 94 6.14 -1.11 -0.54
C VAL A 94 7.16 -1.70 0.43
N VAL A 95 6.89 -1.60 1.71
CA VAL A 95 7.76 -2.11 2.77
C VAL A 95 7.24 -3.46 3.26
N VAL A 96 8.12 -4.46 3.32
CA VAL A 96 7.78 -5.78 3.87
C VAL A 96 8.72 -6.12 5.03
N THR A 97 8.16 -6.56 6.15
CA THR A 97 8.93 -6.85 7.37
C THR A 97 8.21 -7.84 8.28
N SER A 98 8.90 -8.28 9.33
CA SER A 98 8.30 -9.00 10.46
C SER A 98 8.57 -8.23 11.75
N LEU A 99 7.55 -8.04 12.56
CA LEU A 99 7.67 -7.40 13.88
C LEU A 99 7.99 -8.44 14.97
N GLY A 100 8.51 -7.97 16.09
CA GLY A 100 8.92 -8.85 17.19
C GLY A 100 10.41 -9.17 17.23
N GLY A 101 11.10 -9.12 16.05
CA GLY A 101 12.55 -9.17 15.97
C GLY A 101 13.21 -7.80 16.18
N GLY A 102 14.55 -7.78 16.26
CA GLY A 102 15.29 -6.55 16.52
C GLY A 102 15.27 -5.58 15.33
N THR A 103 15.70 -6.01 14.14
CA THR A 103 15.82 -5.13 12.96
C THR A 103 14.45 -4.64 12.51
N GLY A 104 13.51 -5.55 12.23
CA GLY A 104 12.16 -5.18 11.77
C GLY A 104 11.39 -4.36 12.80
N GLY A 105 11.42 -4.76 14.09
CA GLY A 105 10.73 -4.04 15.16
C GLY A 105 11.33 -2.68 15.51
N GLY A 106 12.64 -2.50 15.31
CA GLY A 106 13.34 -1.27 15.69
C GLY A 106 13.50 -0.24 14.58
N ALA A 107 13.93 -0.68 13.39
CA ALA A 107 14.27 0.22 12.28
C ALA A 107 13.05 0.67 11.46
N THR A 108 11.97 -0.14 11.41
CA THR A 108 10.84 0.14 10.52
C THR A 108 10.18 1.48 10.82
N GLY A 109 9.90 1.80 12.10
CA GLY A 109 9.27 3.07 12.46
C GLY A 109 10.12 4.29 12.07
N GLU A 110 11.44 4.20 12.27
CA GLU A 110 12.37 5.27 11.90
C GLU A 110 12.49 5.42 10.38
N LEU A 111 12.54 4.31 9.65
CA LEU A 111 12.50 4.33 8.19
C LEU A 111 11.24 5.01 7.67
N LEU A 112 10.08 4.62 8.17
CA LEU A 112 8.80 5.21 7.75
C LEU A 112 8.75 6.71 8.02
N LYS A 113 9.27 7.16 9.18
CA LYS A 113 9.43 8.57 9.50
C LYS A 113 10.34 9.28 8.50
N HIS A 114 11.45 8.66 8.10
CA HIS A 114 12.37 9.22 7.09
C HIS A 114 11.69 9.30 5.72
N LEU A 115 11.07 8.21 5.22
CA LEU A 115 10.32 8.20 3.96
C LEU A 115 9.20 9.25 3.96
N HIS A 116 8.51 9.39 5.10
CA HIS A 116 7.51 10.43 5.28
C HIS A 116 8.08 11.84 5.10
N SER A 117 9.25 12.11 5.67
CA SER A 117 9.92 13.43 5.54
C SER A 117 10.35 13.75 4.10
N LEU A 118 10.62 12.71 3.30
CA LEU A 118 10.94 12.82 1.86
C LEU A 118 9.69 12.93 0.97
N GLY A 119 8.49 12.87 1.53
CA GLY A 119 7.24 12.90 0.76
C GLY A 119 6.93 11.62 -0.02
N ILE A 120 7.59 10.52 0.32
CA ILE A 120 7.40 9.21 -0.32
C ILE A 120 6.21 8.52 0.35
N VAL A 121 5.25 8.05 -0.46
CA VAL A 121 4.08 7.29 0.02
C VAL A 121 4.48 5.87 0.37
N THR A 122 4.02 5.39 1.52
CA THR A 122 4.40 4.10 2.07
C THR A 122 3.22 3.16 2.24
N LEU A 123 3.38 1.93 1.75
CA LEU A 123 2.47 0.82 1.99
C LEU A 123 3.24 -0.29 2.71
N LEU A 124 2.96 -0.47 4.00
CA LEU A 124 3.65 -1.44 4.83
C LEU A 124 2.84 -2.73 4.96
N PHE A 125 3.50 -3.86 4.74
CA PHE A 125 3.05 -5.19 5.14
C PHE A 125 3.97 -5.74 6.22
N ALA A 126 3.43 -5.97 7.41
CA ALA A 126 4.20 -6.45 8.55
C ALA A 126 3.57 -7.70 9.15
N THR A 127 4.31 -8.81 9.22
CA THR A 127 3.85 -9.98 9.96
C THR A 127 4.03 -9.77 11.45
N MET A 128 3.02 -10.17 12.22
CA MET A 128 3.07 -10.22 13.68
C MET A 128 3.53 -11.63 14.10
N PRO A 129 4.31 -11.75 15.19
CA PRO A 129 4.83 -13.04 15.62
C PRO A 129 3.71 -13.98 16.05
N PHE A 130 3.97 -15.29 15.96
CA PHE A 130 3.08 -16.30 16.54
C PHE A 130 2.94 -16.12 18.06
N ALA A 131 1.79 -16.49 18.59
CA ALA A 131 1.53 -16.43 20.05
C ALA A 131 2.56 -17.23 20.86
N PHE A 132 3.04 -18.36 20.33
CA PHE A 132 4.02 -19.21 21.00
C PHE A 132 5.47 -18.70 20.94
N GLU A 133 5.78 -17.68 20.13
CA GLU A 133 7.15 -17.12 20.06
C GLU A 133 7.58 -16.37 21.34
N GLY A 134 6.66 -16.21 22.26
CA GLY A 134 6.90 -15.70 23.60
C GLY A 134 6.53 -14.22 23.78
N ALA A 135 6.36 -13.87 25.07
CA ALA A 135 5.83 -12.57 25.47
C ALA A 135 6.74 -11.38 25.08
N GLU A 136 8.05 -11.60 24.98
CA GLU A 136 9.01 -10.56 24.58
C GLU A 136 8.78 -10.15 23.12
N ARG A 137 8.71 -11.10 22.19
CA ARG A 137 8.46 -10.81 20.76
C ARG A 137 7.09 -10.17 20.56
N GLN A 138 6.07 -10.64 21.31
CA GLN A 138 4.73 -10.03 21.27
C GLN A 138 4.76 -8.56 21.74
N ARG A 139 5.48 -8.27 22.86
CA ARG A 139 5.63 -6.89 23.34
C ARG A 139 6.39 -6.02 22.34
N ASN A 140 7.48 -6.53 21.78
CA ASN A 140 8.28 -5.81 20.77
C ASN A 140 7.43 -5.46 19.53
N ALA A 141 6.63 -6.40 19.04
CA ALA A 141 5.74 -6.19 17.90
C ALA A 141 4.67 -5.12 18.21
N LYS A 142 4.00 -5.22 19.36
CA LYS A 142 3.01 -4.22 19.80
C LYS A 142 3.63 -2.83 19.97
N THR A 143 4.84 -2.75 20.53
CA THR A 143 5.55 -1.49 20.71
C THR A 143 5.95 -0.86 19.38
N ALA A 144 6.33 -1.68 18.38
CA ALA A 144 6.68 -1.21 17.06
C ALA A 144 5.46 -0.71 16.25
N ALA A 145 4.27 -1.28 16.48
CA ALA A 145 3.06 -0.94 15.73
C ALA A 145 2.68 0.55 15.86
N GLY A 146 2.79 1.15 17.05
CA GLY A 146 2.42 2.55 17.26
C GLY A 146 3.19 3.55 16.37
N PRO A 147 4.54 3.60 16.39
CA PRO A 147 5.33 4.43 15.48
C PRO A 147 5.08 4.13 14.00
N ILE A 148 4.80 2.87 13.65
CA ILE A 148 4.47 2.45 12.28
C ILE A 148 3.15 3.10 11.84
N GLU A 149 2.08 2.95 12.62
CA GLU A 149 0.77 3.54 12.32
C GLU A 149 0.80 5.07 12.24
N GLN A 150 1.72 5.69 12.99
CA GLN A 150 1.89 7.14 12.98
C GLN A 150 2.55 7.65 11.69
N HIS A 151 3.44 6.88 11.07
CA HIS A 151 4.29 7.36 9.97
C HIS A 151 4.03 6.66 8.63
N ALA A 152 3.43 5.46 8.61
CA ALA A 152 3.01 4.81 7.38
C ALA A 152 1.75 5.50 6.81
N ASP A 153 1.69 5.61 5.48
CA ASP A 153 0.44 6.03 4.83
C ASP A 153 -0.60 4.91 4.90
N VAL A 154 -0.14 3.67 4.70
CA VAL A 154 -0.95 2.45 4.90
C VAL A 154 -0.14 1.42 5.66
N SER A 155 -0.75 0.82 6.70
CA SER A 155 -0.18 -0.29 7.45
C SER A 155 -1.11 -1.50 7.45
N VAL A 156 -0.58 -2.62 6.98
CA VAL A 156 -1.24 -3.93 7.02
C VAL A 156 -0.47 -4.81 8.00
N PHE A 157 -1.13 -5.19 9.10
CA PHE A 157 -0.59 -6.14 10.05
C PHE A 157 -1.18 -7.53 9.81
N LEU A 158 -0.32 -8.52 9.66
CA LEU A 158 -0.67 -9.89 9.34
C LEU A 158 -0.27 -10.81 10.50
N PRO A 159 -1.20 -11.13 11.43
CA PRO A 159 -0.93 -12.10 12.48
C PRO A 159 -0.59 -13.46 11.86
N LEU A 160 0.57 -14.02 12.24
CA LEU A 160 0.99 -15.32 11.69
C LEU A 160 0.04 -16.45 12.11
N ASP A 161 -0.58 -16.34 13.29
CA ASP A 161 -1.59 -17.30 13.76
C ASP A 161 -2.79 -17.37 12.80
N ASP A 162 -3.20 -16.28 12.18
CA ASP A 162 -4.33 -16.22 11.24
C ASP A 162 -4.00 -16.80 9.85
N LEU A 163 -2.71 -17.02 9.56
CA LEU A 163 -2.24 -17.60 8.30
C LEU A 163 -1.99 -19.11 8.39
N VAL A 164 -2.15 -19.70 9.55
CA VAL A 164 -2.01 -21.14 9.79
C VAL A 164 -3.36 -21.82 9.61
N ALA A 165 -3.41 -22.86 8.76
CA ALA A 165 -4.64 -23.58 8.49
C ALA A 165 -5.05 -24.49 9.68
N ASP A 166 -4.07 -25.17 10.27
CA ASP A 166 -4.28 -26.04 11.45
C ASP A 166 -3.00 -26.06 12.31
N ALA A 167 -3.06 -25.39 13.45
CA ALA A 167 -1.94 -25.30 14.38
C ALA A 167 -1.49 -26.65 14.98
N GLN A 168 -2.34 -27.71 14.90
CA GLN A 168 -1.99 -29.02 15.43
C GLN A 168 -1.24 -29.90 14.44
N THR A 169 -1.48 -29.73 13.14
CA THR A 169 -0.93 -30.58 12.08
C THR A 169 0.12 -29.89 11.21
N ASP A 170 0.16 -28.57 11.23
CA ASP A 170 1.08 -27.80 10.40
C ASP A 170 2.54 -27.92 10.87
N ILE A 171 3.42 -28.22 9.92
CA ILE A 171 4.86 -28.15 10.14
C ILE A 171 5.28 -26.68 10.16
N MET A 172 6.08 -26.26 11.14
CA MET A 172 6.53 -24.88 11.34
C MET A 172 7.10 -24.23 10.07
N GLY A 173 7.95 -24.99 9.34
CA GLY A 173 8.55 -24.50 8.09
C GLY A 173 7.50 -24.21 7.02
N ASP A 174 6.49 -25.06 6.90
CA ASP A 174 5.40 -24.91 5.93
C ASP A 174 4.48 -23.74 6.31
N ALA A 175 4.21 -23.53 7.60
CA ALA A 175 3.45 -22.41 8.09
C ALA A 175 4.12 -21.07 7.79
N LEU A 176 5.43 -20.97 8.06
CA LEU A 176 6.23 -19.79 7.71
C LEU A 176 6.31 -19.57 6.20
N GLN A 177 6.46 -20.64 5.41
CA GLN A 177 6.47 -20.54 3.95
C GLN A 177 5.12 -20.05 3.42
N ARG A 178 4.00 -20.55 3.94
CA ARG A 178 2.67 -20.04 3.58
C ARG A 178 2.49 -18.56 3.89
N ALA A 179 3.01 -18.09 5.02
CA ALA A 179 2.98 -16.66 5.35
C ALA A 179 3.74 -15.82 4.32
N VAL A 180 4.94 -16.28 3.93
CA VAL A 180 5.74 -15.66 2.87
C VAL A 180 5.02 -15.70 1.53
N ASP A 181 4.43 -16.85 1.16
CA ASP A 181 3.73 -17.03 -0.12
C ASP A 181 2.45 -16.19 -0.20
N THR A 182 1.69 -16.08 0.89
CA THR A 182 0.50 -15.23 0.97
C THR A 182 0.89 -13.76 0.77
N MET A 183 1.91 -13.31 1.46
CA MET A 183 2.44 -11.97 1.32
C MET A 183 2.97 -11.73 -0.10
N ALA A 184 3.79 -12.66 -0.62
CA ALA A 184 4.36 -12.57 -1.96
C ALA A 184 3.28 -12.52 -3.04
N THR A 185 2.26 -13.38 -2.92
CA THR A 185 1.13 -13.39 -3.85
C THR A 185 0.42 -12.05 -3.85
N GLY A 186 0.07 -11.55 -2.67
CA GLY A 186 -0.68 -10.31 -2.55
C GLY A 186 0.08 -9.10 -3.03
N VAL A 187 1.33 -8.94 -2.60
CA VAL A 187 2.17 -7.83 -3.05
C VAL A 187 2.43 -7.93 -4.56
N THR A 188 2.62 -9.14 -5.11
CA THR A 188 2.77 -9.35 -6.54
C THR A 188 1.52 -8.94 -7.32
N LEU A 189 0.33 -9.33 -6.86
CA LEU A 189 -0.93 -8.94 -7.50
C LEU A 189 -1.12 -7.40 -7.46
N LEU A 190 -0.85 -6.78 -6.32
CA LEU A 190 -0.91 -5.33 -6.18
C LEU A 190 0.10 -4.63 -7.10
N TRP A 191 1.33 -5.14 -7.16
CA TRP A 191 2.38 -4.61 -8.03
C TRP A 191 1.99 -4.67 -9.52
N ARG A 192 1.37 -5.78 -9.95
CA ARG A 192 0.88 -5.93 -11.33
C ARG A 192 -0.17 -4.88 -11.69
N ILE A 193 -1.07 -4.56 -10.76
CA ILE A 193 -2.09 -3.51 -10.97
C ILE A 193 -1.44 -2.15 -11.20
N LEU A 194 -0.33 -1.88 -10.53
CA LEU A 194 0.40 -0.62 -10.65
C LEU A 194 1.19 -0.50 -11.94
N GLU A 195 1.82 -1.60 -12.40
CA GLU A 195 2.71 -1.58 -13.55
C GLU A 195 2.04 -1.99 -14.87
N ARG A 196 0.99 -2.82 -14.82
CA ARG A 196 0.35 -3.39 -16.00
C ARG A 196 -1.14 -3.10 -16.00
N PRO A 197 -1.56 -1.88 -16.31
CA PRO A 197 -2.98 -1.55 -16.32
C PRO A 197 -3.73 -2.35 -17.38
N GLY A 198 -4.90 -2.88 -16.98
CA GLY A 198 -5.85 -3.53 -17.87
C GLY A 198 -6.91 -2.55 -18.41
N TYR A 199 -8.15 -3.03 -18.52
CA TYR A 199 -9.28 -2.23 -19.03
C TYR A 199 -9.65 -1.05 -18.12
N ILE A 200 -9.58 -1.24 -16.79
CA ILE A 200 -9.79 -0.19 -15.81
C ILE A 200 -8.44 0.14 -15.18
N ARG A 201 -7.95 1.34 -15.47
CA ARG A 201 -6.63 1.77 -15.01
C ARG A 201 -6.71 2.38 -13.62
N LEU A 202 -5.86 1.90 -12.76
CA LEU A 202 -5.50 2.57 -11.52
C LEU A 202 -4.10 3.16 -11.74
N ASP A 203 -4.02 4.43 -12.12
CA ASP A 203 -2.73 5.07 -12.32
C ASP A 203 -1.99 5.29 -10.98
N ALA A 204 -0.66 5.42 -11.05
CA ALA A 204 0.18 5.51 -9.87
C ALA A 204 -0.11 6.75 -9.01
N GLU A 205 -0.47 7.90 -9.62
CA GLU A 205 -0.81 9.10 -8.89
C GLU A 205 -2.19 8.98 -8.22
N ARG A 206 -3.16 8.36 -8.90
CA ARG A 206 -4.47 8.06 -8.28
C ARG A 206 -4.32 7.12 -7.09
N LEU A 207 -3.57 6.03 -7.26
CA LEU A 207 -3.30 5.11 -6.16
C LEU A 207 -2.58 5.82 -5.01
N ARG A 208 -1.56 6.61 -5.31
CA ARG A 208 -0.85 7.40 -4.31
C ARG A 208 -1.81 8.26 -3.50
N ASN A 209 -2.73 8.96 -4.16
CA ASN A 209 -3.74 9.80 -3.49
C ASN A 209 -4.71 8.98 -2.64
N ILE A 210 -5.06 7.76 -3.06
CA ILE A 210 -5.89 6.83 -2.30
C ILE A 210 -5.15 6.36 -1.04
N LEU A 211 -3.88 5.99 -1.18
CA LEU A 211 -3.08 5.43 -0.08
C LEU A 211 -2.66 6.48 0.94
N MET A 212 -2.48 7.76 0.53
CA MET A 212 -1.98 8.81 1.42
C MET A 212 -2.84 8.97 2.68
N GLY A 213 -2.23 8.71 3.85
CA GLY A 213 -2.84 8.91 5.16
C GLY A 213 -4.07 8.02 5.41
N CYS A 214 -4.16 6.86 4.77
CA CYS A 214 -5.25 5.91 5.00
C CYS A 214 -5.17 5.21 6.36
N GLY A 215 -3.96 5.07 6.91
CA GLY A 215 -3.77 4.41 8.20
C GLY A 215 -3.82 2.88 8.09
N ARG A 216 -4.56 2.24 8.98
CA ARG A 216 -4.66 0.78 9.02
C ARG A 216 -5.52 0.24 7.87
N ALA A 217 -5.05 -0.85 7.27
CA ALA A 217 -5.80 -1.58 6.27
C ALA A 217 -5.79 -3.10 6.53
N HIS A 218 -6.87 -3.76 6.10
CA HIS A 218 -6.93 -5.21 6.01
C HIS A 218 -6.67 -5.64 4.58
N PHE A 219 -6.05 -6.79 4.43
CA PHE A 219 -5.56 -7.27 3.15
C PHE A 219 -5.97 -8.73 2.94
N ALA A 220 -6.45 -9.03 1.76
CA ALA A 220 -6.71 -10.40 1.34
C ALA A 220 -6.54 -10.59 -0.16
N THR A 221 -6.31 -11.84 -0.54
CA THR A 221 -6.25 -12.25 -1.95
C THR A 221 -7.02 -13.54 -2.13
N ALA A 222 -7.69 -13.69 -3.26
CA ALA A 222 -8.32 -14.94 -3.64
C ALA A 222 -8.08 -15.21 -5.11
N THR A 223 -8.12 -16.49 -5.47
CA THR A 223 -8.03 -16.94 -6.87
C THR A 223 -9.02 -18.06 -7.11
N ALA A 224 -9.77 -17.98 -8.18
CA ALA A 224 -10.73 -19.00 -8.59
C ALA A 224 -10.64 -19.31 -10.09
N ARG A 225 -11.18 -20.45 -10.48
CA ARG A 225 -11.28 -20.94 -11.86
C ARG A 225 -12.67 -21.46 -12.15
N GLY A 226 -12.99 -21.61 -13.43
CA GLY A 226 -14.25 -22.19 -13.88
C GLY A 226 -15.36 -21.17 -14.13
N PRO A 227 -16.58 -21.64 -14.46
CA PRO A 227 -17.67 -20.78 -14.94
C PRO A 227 -18.21 -19.82 -13.88
N ASN A 228 -18.15 -20.19 -12.59
CA ASN A 228 -18.64 -19.39 -11.45
C ASN A 228 -17.48 -18.85 -10.61
N ARG A 229 -16.37 -18.49 -11.26
CA ARG A 229 -15.14 -18.07 -10.57
C ARG A 229 -15.30 -16.80 -9.72
N ALA A 230 -16.20 -15.88 -10.09
CA ALA A 230 -16.45 -14.67 -9.31
C ALA A 230 -17.14 -14.99 -7.96
N SER A 231 -18.20 -15.78 -7.97
CA SER A 231 -18.87 -16.28 -6.76
C SER A 231 -17.94 -17.10 -5.87
N ALA A 232 -17.15 -18.02 -6.45
CA ALA A 232 -16.19 -18.83 -5.71
C ALA A 232 -15.09 -17.97 -5.05
N LEU A 233 -14.66 -16.92 -5.74
CA LEU A 233 -13.69 -15.97 -5.23
C LEU A 233 -14.24 -15.17 -4.05
N LEU A 234 -15.49 -14.66 -4.15
CA LEU A 234 -16.16 -13.98 -3.06
C LEU A 234 -16.35 -14.88 -1.83
N ALA A 235 -16.75 -16.13 -2.03
CA ALA A 235 -16.87 -17.11 -0.95
C ALA A 235 -15.52 -17.33 -0.24
N SER A 236 -14.42 -17.48 -1.02
CA SER A 236 -13.08 -17.61 -0.45
C SER A 236 -12.65 -16.37 0.36
N LEU A 237 -12.96 -15.16 -0.12
CA LEU A 237 -12.66 -13.93 0.61
C LEU A 237 -13.44 -13.82 1.91
N ALA A 238 -14.71 -14.22 1.92
CA ALA A 238 -15.57 -14.17 3.11
C ALA A 238 -15.07 -15.09 4.24
N GLU A 239 -14.39 -16.18 3.91
CA GLU A 239 -13.83 -17.12 4.88
C GLU A 239 -12.45 -16.68 5.42
N MET A 240 -11.80 -15.69 4.78
CA MET A 240 -10.46 -15.28 5.19
C MET A 240 -10.43 -14.63 6.57
N PRO A 241 -9.61 -15.14 7.51
CA PRO A 241 -9.49 -14.58 8.85
C PRO A 241 -9.09 -13.10 8.85
N LEU A 242 -8.23 -12.70 7.90
CA LEU A 242 -7.74 -11.32 7.76
C LEU A 242 -8.82 -10.30 7.38
N LEU A 243 -9.96 -10.74 6.85
CA LEU A 243 -11.11 -9.88 6.52
C LEU A 243 -12.25 -10.00 7.53
N LYS A 244 -12.16 -10.92 8.50
CA LYS A 244 -13.18 -11.06 9.54
C LYS A 244 -13.26 -9.79 10.37
N ARG A 245 -14.47 -9.29 10.52
CA ARG A 245 -14.78 -8.08 11.29
C ARG A 245 -15.88 -8.41 12.29
N ASP A 246 -15.81 -7.75 13.43
CA ASP A 246 -16.82 -7.81 14.47
C ASP A 246 -17.48 -6.43 14.66
N GLU A 247 -18.46 -6.35 15.55
CA GLU A 247 -19.19 -5.11 15.84
C GLU A 247 -18.29 -3.99 16.41
N SER A 248 -17.12 -4.35 16.96
CA SER A 248 -16.15 -3.39 17.52
C SER A 248 -15.17 -2.86 16.47
N SER A 249 -15.14 -3.47 15.29
CA SER A 249 -14.23 -3.08 14.20
C SER A 249 -14.61 -1.71 13.65
N PRO A 250 -13.63 -0.80 13.43
CA PRO A 250 -13.89 0.51 12.83
C PRO A 250 -14.56 0.37 11.46
N PRO A 251 -15.48 1.27 11.06
CA PRO A 251 -16.13 1.19 9.75
C PRO A 251 -15.10 1.25 8.61
N VAL A 252 -15.44 0.62 7.47
CA VAL A 252 -14.62 0.68 6.27
C VAL A 252 -14.91 1.98 5.53
N ARG A 253 -13.89 2.78 5.32
CA ARG A 253 -13.96 4.04 4.57
C ARG A 253 -13.92 3.81 3.07
N SER A 254 -12.99 2.97 2.62
CA SER A 254 -12.80 2.68 1.21
C SER A 254 -12.26 1.27 0.98
N ILE A 255 -12.53 0.73 -0.19
CA ILE A 255 -12.14 -0.61 -0.63
C ILE A 255 -11.36 -0.45 -1.93
N LEU A 256 -10.09 -0.86 -1.93
CA LEU A 256 -9.32 -1.00 -3.15
C LEU A 256 -9.43 -2.44 -3.64
N ILE A 257 -9.94 -2.61 -4.85
CA ILE A 257 -10.14 -3.90 -5.50
C ILE A 257 -9.24 -3.98 -6.72
N GLY A 258 -8.34 -4.94 -6.74
CA GLY A 258 -7.58 -5.29 -7.91
C GLY A 258 -8.10 -6.60 -8.50
N VAL A 259 -8.52 -6.60 -9.76
CA VAL A 259 -8.99 -7.77 -10.49
C VAL A 259 -7.99 -8.14 -11.59
N LEU A 260 -7.50 -9.37 -11.55
CA LEU A 260 -6.50 -9.88 -12.47
C LEU A 260 -7.06 -11.12 -13.18
N ALA A 261 -7.09 -11.09 -14.51
CA ALA A 261 -7.62 -12.16 -15.33
C ALA A 261 -6.91 -12.22 -16.69
N GLY A 262 -7.20 -13.27 -17.47
CA GLY A 262 -6.89 -13.31 -18.89
C GLY A 262 -7.83 -12.44 -19.73
N ASP A 263 -7.80 -12.66 -21.04
CA ASP A 263 -8.66 -11.93 -21.99
C ASP A 263 -10.13 -12.31 -21.90
N ASP A 264 -10.43 -13.37 -21.14
CA ASP A 264 -11.77 -13.90 -20.89
C ASP A 264 -12.53 -13.19 -19.75
N LEU A 265 -12.01 -12.10 -19.19
CA LEU A 265 -12.65 -11.33 -18.13
C LEU A 265 -13.99 -10.72 -18.57
N ARG A 266 -15.05 -11.02 -17.80
CA ARG A 266 -16.40 -10.53 -18.10
C ARG A 266 -16.76 -9.32 -17.25
N LEU A 267 -17.52 -8.40 -17.81
CA LEU A 267 -18.05 -7.26 -17.06
C LEU A 267 -18.94 -7.67 -15.89
N SER A 268 -19.69 -8.76 -16.05
CA SER A 268 -20.53 -9.34 -14.97
C SER A 268 -19.70 -9.81 -13.78
N GLU A 269 -18.50 -10.35 -14.00
CA GLU A 269 -17.62 -10.80 -12.93
C GLU A 269 -17.09 -9.61 -12.12
N ILE A 270 -16.73 -8.52 -12.80
CA ILE A 270 -16.29 -7.26 -12.14
C ILE A 270 -17.45 -6.69 -11.31
N ALA A 271 -18.67 -6.65 -11.88
CA ALA A 271 -19.85 -6.15 -11.18
C ALA A 271 -20.20 -7.01 -9.97
N GLU A 272 -20.14 -8.35 -10.08
CA GLU A 272 -20.39 -9.30 -9.00
C GLU A 272 -19.38 -9.13 -7.86
N ILE A 273 -18.08 -9.04 -8.15
CA ILE A 273 -17.02 -8.83 -7.14
C ILE A 273 -17.23 -7.48 -6.43
N SER A 274 -17.44 -6.42 -7.19
CA SER A 274 -17.59 -5.08 -6.64
C SER A 274 -18.84 -4.97 -5.74
N SER A 275 -19.98 -5.47 -6.20
CA SER A 275 -21.24 -5.45 -5.42
C SER A 275 -21.17 -6.37 -4.19
N GLY A 276 -20.56 -7.56 -4.32
CA GLY A 276 -20.39 -8.49 -3.21
C GLY A 276 -19.50 -7.92 -2.09
N LEU A 277 -18.39 -7.28 -2.43
CA LEU A 277 -17.52 -6.63 -1.46
C LEU A 277 -18.18 -5.40 -0.83
N SER A 278 -18.93 -4.61 -1.61
CA SER A 278 -19.70 -3.47 -1.08
C SER A 278 -20.75 -3.93 -0.07
N ALA A 279 -21.50 -4.98 -0.38
CA ALA A 279 -22.52 -5.53 0.51
C ALA A 279 -21.88 -6.12 1.79
N ALA A 280 -20.71 -6.76 1.69
CA ALA A 280 -20.04 -7.39 2.83
C ALA A 280 -19.37 -6.40 3.78
N PHE A 281 -18.78 -5.32 3.27
CA PHE A 281 -17.92 -4.43 4.05
C PHE A 281 -18.43 -3.00 4.21
N GLY A 282 -19.54 -2.66 3.59
CA GLY A 282 -20.22 -1.39 3.77
C GLY A 282 -20.62 -0.70 2.46
N GLU A 283 -21.92 -0.49 2.27
CA GLU A 283 -22.49 0.19 1.10
C GLU A 283 -22.03 1.65 0.96
N LYS A 284 -21.58 2.26 2.05
CA LYS A 284 -21.08 3.66 2.06
C LYS A 284 -19.59 3.76 1.74
N ALA A 285 -18.87 2.63 1.71
CA ALA A 285 -17.44 2.62 1.41
C ALA A 285 -17.20 3.03 -0.05
N THR A 286 -16.22 3.91 -0.27
CA THR A 286 -15.80 4.25 -1.63
C THR A 286 -15.05 3.08 -2.25
N ILE A 287 -15.47 2.64 -3.44
CA ILE A 287 -14.79 1.57 -4.18
C ILE A 287 -13.81 2.17 -5.18
N GLU A 288 -12.57 1.72 -5.10
CA GLU A 288 -11.52 1.98 -6.08
C GLU A 288 -11.16 0.66 -6.76
N LEU A 289 -11.33 0.62 -8.09
CA LEU A 289 -11.16 -0.60 -8.87
C LEU A 289 -10.07 -0.45 -9.91
N GLY A 290 -9.18 -1.43 -9.96
CA GLY A 290 -8.19 -1.59 -11.03
C GLY A 290 -8.26 -2.99 -11.63
N THR A 291 -7.96 -3.12 -12.93
CA THR A 291 -7.88 -4.43 -13.58
C THR A 291 -6.52 -4.65 -14.22
N VAL A 292 -6.10 -5.91 -14.32
CA VAL A 292 -4.94 -6.36 -15.08
C VAL A 292 -5.38 -7.46 -16.01
N ASN A 293 -5.04 -7.32 -17.30
CA ASN A 293 -5.23 -8.36 -18.28
C ASN A 293 -3.86 -8.95 -18.66
N ASP A 294 -3.63 -10.19 -18.31
CA ASP A 294 -2.39 -10.92 -18.59
C ASP A 294 -2.75 -12.38 -18.89
N GLU A 295 -3.01 -12.67 -20.17
CA GLU A 295 -3.39 -14.00 -20.63
C GLU A 295 -2.32 -15.06 -20.33
N ALA A 296 -1.06 -14.70 -20.41
CA ALA A 296 0.04 -15.62 -20.12
C ALA A 296 0.04 -16.11 -18.67
N THR A 297 -0.37 -15.24 -17.74
CA THR A 297 -0.35 -15.57 -16.30
C THR A 297 -1.71 -16.04 -15.79
N PHE A 298 -2.82 -15.47 -16.31
CA PHE A 298 -4.17 -15.65 -15.74
C PHE A 298 -5.18 -16.33 -16.67
N SER A 299 -4.73 -17.01 -17.73
CA SER A 299 -5.64 -17.77 -18.61
C SER A 299 -6.58 -18.68 -17.81
N GLY A 300 -7.89 -18.53 -17.98
CA GLY A 300 -8.92 -19.27 -17.27
C GLY A 300 -8.96 -19.05 -15.75
N ARG A 301 -8.19 -18.09 -15.22
CA ARG A 301 -8.17 -17.72 -13.80
C ARG A 301 -8.71 -16.33 -13.57
N LEU A 302 -9.35 -16.16 -12.42
CA LEU A 302 -9.72 -14.86 -11.87
C LEU A 302 -9.04 -14.72 -10.52
N SER A 303 -8.22 -13.71 -10.35
CA SER A 303 -7.56 -13.40 -9.08
C SER A 303 -7.95 -12.01 -8.62
N THR A 304 -8.04 -11.81 -7.32
CA THR A 304 -8.28 -10.48 -6.76
C THR A 304 -7.34 -10.20 -5.59
N VAL A 305 -7.00 -8.94 -5.44
CA VAL A 305 -6.41 -8.37 -4.24
C VAL A 305 -7.36 -7.31 -3.70
N VAL A 306 -7.61 -7.38 -2.39
CA VAL A 306 -8.51 -6.46 -1.69
C VAL A 306 -7.75 -5.80 -0.56
N LEU A 307 -7.83 -4.47 -0.49
CA LEU A 307 -7.43 -3.68 0.67
C LEU A 307 -8.64 -2.95 1.21
N LEU A 308 -8.98 -3.22 2.48
CA LEU A 308 -10.05 -2.53 3.21
C LEU A 308 -9.40 -1.48 4.10
N PHE A 309 -9.66 -0.21 3.84
CA PHE A 309 -9.14 0.90 4.64
C PHE A 309 -10.13 1.27 5.73
N GLU A 310 -9.67 1.25 6.98
CA GLU A 310 -10.48 1.64 8.14
C GLU A 310 -10.67 3.16 8.20
N GLU A 311 -11.80 3.57 8.76
CA GLU A 311 -12.00 4.96 9.14
C GLU A 311 -11.15 5.27 10.38
N SER A 312 -10.05 5.99 10.19
CA SER A 312 -9.14 6.33 11.28
C SER A 312 -9.55 7.64 11.95
N ALA A 313 -9.65 7.63 13.27
CA ALA A 313 -9.86 8.84 14.07
C ALA A 313 -8.67 9.82 13.98
N THR A 314 -7.52 9.37 13.51
CA THR A 314 -6.26 10.12 13.48
C THR A 314 -5.69 10.35 12.07
N SER A 315 -6.51 10.20 11.00
CA SER A 315 -6.00 10.51 9.67
C SER A 315 -5.69 12.00 9.56
N THR A 316 -4.52 12.38 10.01
CA THR A 316 -3.91 13.67 9.68
C THR A 316 -3.58 13.58 8.19
N ARG A 317 -4.54 13.93 7.34
CA ARG A 317 -4.32 14.06 5.90
C ARG A 317 -3.05 14.88 5.72
N ARG A 318 -2.00 14.30 5.15
CA ARG A 318 -0.88 15.08 4.62
C ARG A 318 -1.47 16.15 3.70
N GLY A 319 -1.44 17.40 4.19
CA GLY A 319 -1.54 18.63 3.41
C GLY A 319 -2.14 18.58 2.02
N LEU A 320 -3.35 18.07 1.86
CA LEU A 320 -4.23 18.53 0.81
C LEU A 320 -5.07 19.62 1.45
N ASP A 321 -4.65 20.84 1.21
CA ASP A 321 -5.31 22.11 1.43
C ASP A 321 -6.43 22.15 2.48
N LYS A 322 -6.14 22.81 3.60
CA LYS A 322 -7.16 23.29 4.54
C LYS A 322 -8.18 24.23 3.88
N ASP A 323 -8.07 24.47 2.56
CA ASP A 323 -8.94 25.36 1.78
C ASP A 323 -9.92 24.66 0.82
N ALA A 324 -9.92 23.33 0.72
CA ALA A 324 -10.86 22.61 -0.13
C ALA A 324 -11.90 21.86 0.70
N GLY A 325 -12.88 22.56 1.30
CA GLY A 325 -14.01 21.80 1.80
C GLY A 325 -14.75 22.31 3.02
N LYS A 326 -15.09 23.58 3.09
CA LYS A 326 -16.38 23.97 3.66
C LYS A 326 -17.33 24.14 2.48
N PRO A 327 -18.52 23.51 2.46
CA PRO A 327 -19.56 23.92 1.55
C PRO A 327 -19.98 25.34 1.99
N GLN A 328 -19.38 26.34 1.34
CA GLN A 328 -19.90 27.69 1.43
C GLN A 328 -21.27 27.65 0.76
N SER A 329 -22.29 27.97 1.54
CA SER A 329 -23.60 28.30 1.06
C SER A 329 -23.49 29.18 -0.18
N MET A 330 -24.27 28.85 -1.21
CA MET A 330 -24.38 29.58 -2.47
C MET A 330 -25.02 30.96 -2.21
N GLY A 331 -24.24 31.88 -1.68
CA GLY A 331 -24.59 33.26 -1.46
C GLY A 331 -23.28 34.02 -1.30
N GLU A 332 -22.99 34.89 -2.28
CA GLU A 332 -21.87 35.82 -2.32
C GLU A 332 -20.49 35.24 -2.66
N ARG A 333 -20.33 34.69 -3.87
CA ARG A 333 -19.02 34.74 -4.53
C ARG A 333 -18.86 36.09 -5.19
N SER A 334 -18.22 37.00 -4.49
CA SER A 334 -17.55 38.14 -5.10
C SER A 334 -16.66 37.62 -6.24
N LEU A 335 -16.84 38.14 -7.43
CA LEU A 335 -16.03 37.91 -8.62
C LEU A 335 -14.62 38.49 -8.44
N ALA A 336 -13.86 38.02 -7.48
CA ALA A 336 -12.43 38.31 -7.37
C ALA A 336 -11.67 37.34 -8.29
N GLY A 337 -11.12 37.88 -9.35
CA GLY A 337 -10.47 37.19 -10.46
C GLY A 337 -9.48 36.11 -10.09
N ASN A 338 -9.42 35.12 -10.94
CA ASN A 338 -8.55 33.95 -10.92
C ASN A 338 -7.09 34.33 -10.65
N SER A 339 -6.48 33.75 -9.63
CA SER A 339 -5.14 34.07 -9.14
C SER A 339 -4.01 33.87 -10.19
N ARG A 340 -4.28 33.19 -11.30
CA ARG A 340 -3.32 33.00 -12.40
C ARG A 340 -3.08 34.25 -13.27
N PHE A 341 -3.97 35.25 -13.19
CA PHE A 341 -3.92 36.46 -14.03
C PHE A 341 -3.67 37.74 -13.23
N ARG A 342 -3.20 37.66 -11.99
CA ARG A 342 -2.97 38.82 -11.13
C ARG A 342 -1.91 39.83 -11.65
N HIS A 343 -1.16 39.49 -12.70
CA HIS A 343 -0.12 40.32 -13.28
C HIS A 343 -0.24 40.50 -14.82
N THR A 344 -1.41 40.18 -15.40
CA THR A 344 -1.69 40.48 -16.80
C THR A 344 -2.69 41.63 -16.87
N ASP A 345 -2.47 42.56 -17.80
CA ASP A 345 -3.43 43.61 -18.10
C ASP A 345 -4.74 43.00 -18.55
N LYS A 346 -5.86 43.63 -18.16
CA LYS A 346 -7.20 43.15 -18.53
C LYS A 346 -7.35 43.08 -20.03
N SER A 347 -7.83 41.93 -20.54
CA SER A 347 -8.13 41.74 -21.97
C SER A 347 -9.46 42.46 -22.30
N THR A 348 -9.41 43.68 -22.85
CA THR A 348 -10.61 44.42 -23.24
C THR A 348 -10.75 44.54 -24.74
N TRP A 349 -11.95 44.40 -25.27
CA TRP A 349 -12.30 44.66 -26.67
C TRP A 349 -13.63 45.42 -26.74
N ASN A 350 -13.62 46.59 -27.39
CA ASN A 350 -14.80 47.50 -27.44
C ASN A 350 -15.44 47.81 -26.08
N ASP A 351 -14.62 48.14 -25.08
CA ASP A 351 -15.00 48.36 -23.71
C ASP A 351 -15.62 47.17 -22.97
N GLU A 352 -15.63 45.99 -23.56
CA GLU A 352 -15.99 44.74 -22.89
C GLU A 352 -14.77 44.03 -22.28
N ASP A 353 -14.87 43.62 -21.02
CA ASP A 353 -13.87 42.80 -20.32
C ASP A 353 -14.02 41.35 -20.79
N LEU A 354 -13.04 40.86 -21.59
CA LEU A 354 -13.03 39.52 -22.15
C LEU A 354 -12.66 38.43 -21.12
N ASP A 355 -12.15 38.81 -19.96
CA ASP A 355 -11.86 37.89 -18.87
C ASP A 355 -13.14 37.44 -18.13
N ILE A 356 -14.27 38.10 -18.40
CA ILE A 356 -15.58 37.70 -17.94
C ILE A 356 -16.25 36.75 -18.96
N PRO A 357 -16.72 35.55 -18.56
CA PRO A 357 -17.39 34.63 -19.47
C PRO A 357 -18.59 35.26 -20.20
N THR A 358 -18.74 34.96 -21.48
CA THR A 358 -19.74 35.59 -22.39
C THR A 358 -21.17 35.49 -21.87
N TYR A 359 -21.56 34.41 -21.22
CA TYR A 359 -22.91 34.24 -20.67
C TYR A 359 -23.19 35.20 -19.51
N ILE A 360 -22.19 35.57 -18.72
CA ILE A 360 -22.30 36.57 -17.65
C ILE A 360 -22.32 37.96 -18.27
N ARG A 361 -21.46 38.28 -19.24
CA ARG A 361 -21.41 39.58 -19.90
C ARG A 361 -22.74 39.92 -20.62
N ARG A 362 -23.39 38.91 -21.19
CA ARG A 362 -24.64 39.04 -21.96
C ARG A 362 -25.89 38.70 -21.15
N ASN A 363 -25.73 38.46 -19.85
CA ASN A 363 -26.85 38.17 -18.93
C ASN A 363 -27.74 37.00 -19.40
N LEU A 364 -27.12 35.94 -19.99
CA LEU A 364 -27.83 34.77 -20.49
C LEU A 364 -28.06 33.79 -19.33
N THR A 365 -29.32 33.43 -19.09
CA THR A 365 -29.67 32.31 -18.21
C THR A 365 -29.42 31.00 -18.94
N LEU A 366 -28.54 30.17 -18.39
CA LEU A 366 -28.36 28.80 -18.87
C LEU A 366 -29.44 27.93 -18.23
N ASP A 367 -30.39 27.44 -19.03
CA ASP A 367 -31.33 26.42 -18.58
C ASP A 367 -30.53 25.13 -18.28
N ARG A 368 -30.84 24.54 -17.13
CA ARG A 368 -30.21 23.29 -16.63
C ARG A 368 -30.79 22.06 -17.30
#